data_3b30a1912ef3f8d9d199196f8390bdf5
#
_entry.id   3b30a1912ef3f8d9d199196f8390bdf5
#
_cell.length_a   1.000
_cell.length_b   1.000
_cell.length_c   1.000
_cell.angle_alpha   90.00
_cell.angle_beta   90.00
_cell.angle_gamma   90.00
#
_symmetry.space_group_name_H-M   'P 1'
#
loop_
_entity.id
_entity.type
_entity.pdbx_description
1 polymer ?
#
loop_
_entity_poly.entity_id
_entity_poly.type
_entity_poly.pdbx_seq_one_letter_code
_entity_poly.pdbx_strand_id
1 'polypeptide(L)'
;MALVFDVQQASGKPDDNRRPGTACPFCNTEGLTNIIQRDGDCIWLENKFKTLRATRQTVLIESADHDADLVTYKPDELHHVMRFALDCWQQMIDSQQYRSVLMYKNKGPLSGGSLVHPHMQIVGLEQEDGYAALTSANFEGIDVWQRGRVAVNISTEPIMGFFEVNVSAPRGIAASDDARDQAETDLFADAIQVAPVSYTHLTLPTI
;
A
#
# COMPACT_ATOMS: atom_id res chain seq x y z
N MET A 1 17.92 0.63 -15.28
CA MET A 1 18.86 0.90 -14.16
C MET A 1 18.26 0.23 -12.92
N ALA A 2 19.04 -0.25 -11.96
CA ALA A 2 18.47 -0.95 -10.80
C ALA A 2 18.25 0.04 -9.63
N LEU A 3 17.20 -0.21 -8.82
CA LEU A 3 16.98 0.54 -7.59
C LEU A 3 18.22 0.48 -6.68
N VAL A 4 18.69 1.62 -6.22
CA VAL A 4 19.89 1.72 -5.37
C VAL A 4 19.49 1.93 -3.93
N PHE A 5 19.82 0.97 -3.07
CA PHE A 5 19.55 1.04 -1.63
C PHE A 5 20.61 1.87 -0.89
N ASP A 6 20.16 2.68 0.06
CA ASP A 6 21.00 3.38 1.01
C ASP A 6 21.06 2.61 2.34
N VAL A 7 22.10 1.79 2.48
CA VAL A 7 22.28 0.89 3.63
C VAL A 7 22.48 1.65 4.95
N GLN A 8 23.09 2.85 4.89
CA GLN A 8 23.36 3.64 6.11
C GLN A 8 22.06 4.18 6.70
N GLN A 9 21.13 4.65 5.86
CA GLN A 9 19.82 5.10 6.32
C GLN A 9 18.95 3.96 6.80
N ALA A 10 19.06 2.78 6.20
CA ALA A 10 18.31 1.60 6.60
C ALA A 10 18.66 1.12 8.03
N SER A 11 19.91 1.28 8.46
CA SER A 11 20.38 0.81 9.79
C SER A 11 19.77 1.58 10.98
N GLY A 12 19.29 2.82 10.76
CA GLY A 12 18.66 3.66 11.78
C GLY A 12 17.13 3.50 11.88
N LYS A 13 16.53 2.64 11.08
CA LYS A 13 15.08 2.46 11.02
C LYS A 13 14.54 1.80 12.29
N PRO A 14 13.45 2.31 12.90
CA PRO A 14 12.76 1.62 13.98
C PRO A 14 12.28 0.23 13.54
N ASP A 15 12.39 -0.75 14.45
CA ASP A 15 12.05 -2.14 14.16
C ASP A 15 11.46 -2.78 15.43
N ASP A 16 10.17 -2.57 15.70
CA ASP A 16 9.46 -3.15 16.84
C ASP A 16 9.01 -4.59 16.57
N ASN A 17 8.89 -5.00 15.32
CA ASN A 17 8.63 -6.39 14.94
C ASN A 17 9.76 -7.34 15.39
N ARG A 18 11.02 -6.86 15.40
CA ARG A 18 12.18 -7.67 15.78
C ARG A 18 12.74 -7.30 17.16
N ARG A 19 12.31 -6.15 17.69
CA ARG A 19 12.76 -5.61 18.99
C ARG A 19 11.55 -5.22 19.85
N PRO A 20 10.84 -6.21 20.43
CA PRO A 20 9.68 -5.95 21.29
C PRO A 20 10.04 -5.00 22.42
N GLY A 21 9.13 -4.07 22.74
CA GLY A 21 9.33 -3.05 23.78
C GLY A 21 9.96 -1.75 23.27
N THR A 22 10.29 -1.64 22.00
CA THR A 22 10.65 -0.36 21.37
C THR A 22 9.40 0.50 21.23
N ALA A 23 9.46 1.77 21.65
CA ALA A 23 8.33 2.68 21.50
C ALA A 23 7.99 2.87 20.00
N CYS A 24 6.74 2.61 19.64
CA CYS A 24 6.28 2.80 18.27
C CYS A 24 6.20 4.29 17.91
N PRO A 25 6.90 4.74 16.88
CA PRO A 25 6.89 6.15 16.49
C PRO A 25 5.53 6.61 15.98
N PHE A 26 4.69 5.72 15.47
CA PHE A 26 3.36 6.06 14.93
C PHE A 26 2.28 6.19 16.00
N CYS A 27 2.50 5.65 17.21
CA CYS A 27 1.62 5.88 18.36
C CYS A 27 1.76 7.29 18.94
N ASN A 28 2.89 7.97 18.70
CA ASN A 28 3.10 9.35 19.14
C ASN A 28 2.80 10.33 17.99
N THR A 29 1.53 10.55 17.71
CA THR A 29 1.08 11.41 16.60
C THR A 29 1.44 12.88 16.75
N GLU A 30 1.70 13.37 17.98
CA GLU A 30 2.17 14.73 18.24
C GLU A 30 3.65 14.93 17.84
N GLY A 31 4.43 13.86 17.87
CA GLY A 31 5.84 13.85 17.48
C GLY A 31 6.06 13.67 15.97
N LEU A 32 5.01 13.45 15.19
CA LEU A 32 5.11 13.29 13.74
C LEU A 32 5.43 14.62 13.05
N THR A 33 6.32 14.57 12.10
CA THR A 33 6.75 15.74 11.30
C THR A 33 6.55 15.49 9.82
N ASN A 34 6.56 16.57 9.02
CA ASN A 34 6.41 16.50 7.56
C ASN A 34 5.12 15.77 7.11
N ILE A 35 4.04 16.06 7.82
CA ILE A 35 2.71 15.54 7.48
C ILE A 35 2.25 16.26 6.23
N ILE A 36 1.79 15.47 5.25
CA ILE A 36 1.28 15.93 3.97
C ILE A 36 -0.24 16.13 4.06
N GLN A 37 -0.94 15.12 4.59
CA GLN A 37 -2.39 15.13 4.69
C GLN A 37 -2.85 14.30 5.90
N ARG A 38 -4.03 14.64 6.43
CA ARG A 38 -4.74 13.88 7.48
C ARG A 38 -6.21 13.77 7.11
N ASP A 39 -6.78 12.61 7.44
CA ASP A 39 -8.23 12.42 7.43
C ASP A 39 -8.60 11.44 8.56
N GLY A 40 -9.26 11.96 9.60
CA GLY A 40 -9.47 11.20 10.84
C GLY A 40 -8.13 10.72 11.43
N ASP A 41 -8.05 9.41 11.65
CA ASP A 41 -6.85 8.73 12.17
C ASP A 41 -5.82 8.41 11.08
N CYS A 42 -6.20 8.53 9.81
CA CYS A 42 -5.29 8.32 8.69
C CYS A 42 -4.33 9.50 8.54
N ILE A 43 -3.02 9.23 8.44
CA ILE A 43 -2.00 10.26 8.32
C ILE A 43 -1.02 9.91 7.21
N TRP A 44 -0.93 10.76 6.18
CA TRP A 44 0.07 10.65 5.13
C TRP A 44 1.22 11.61 5.39
N LEU A 45 2.46 11.11 5.42
CA LEU A 45 3.64 11.88 5.78
C LEU A 45 4.89 11.43 5.00
N GLU A 46 5.91 12.30 4.94
CA GLU A 46 7.22 11.93 4.38
C GLU A 46 7.88 10.84 5.23
N ASN A 47 8.43 9.82 4.58
CA ASN A 47 9.22 8.80 5.27
C ASN A 47 10.56 9.42 5.74
N LYS A 48 10.78 9.43 7.05
CA LYS A 48 12.02 9.92 7.66
C LYS A 48 13.24 9.07 7.26
N PHE A 49 13.03 7.79 6.99
CA PHE A 49 14.09 6.82 6.67
C PHE A 49 14.00 6.44 5.19
N LYS A 50 14.51 7.32 4.33
CA LYS A 50 14.52 7.10 2.88
C LYS A 50 15.60 6.10 2.51
N THR A 51 15.22 4.88 2.21
CA THR A 51 16.14 3.77 1.93
C THR A 51 16.49 3.60 0.46
N LEU A 52 15.82 4.31 -0.44
CA LEU A 52 16.05 4.24 -1.89
C LEU A 52 16.46 5.61 -2.42
N ARG A 53 17.45 5.64 -3.32
CA ARG A 53 17.87 6.86 -4.02
C ARG A 53 16.97 7.16 -5.21
N ALA A 54 16.92 8.43 -5.60
CA ALA A 54 16.09 8.94 -6.70
C ALA A 54 14.60 8.54 -6.52
N THR A 55 14.10 8.71 -5.30
CA THR A 55 12.71 8.40 -4.94
C THR A 55 12.16 9.39 -3.93
N ARG A 56 10.85 9.63 -4.00
CA ARG A 56 10.09 10.19 -2.88
C ARG A 56 9.43 9.04 -2.14
N GLN A 57 9.76 8.87 -0.87
CA GLN A 57 9.20 7.82 -0.04
C GLN A 57 8.30 8.45 1.02
N THR A 58 7.06 8.04 1.05
CA THR A 58 6.07 8.46 2.03
C THR A 58 5.50 7.26 2.77
N VAL A 59 4.90 7.51 3.92
CA VAL A 59 4.21 6.53 4.74
C VAL A 59 2.79 7.01 4.96
N LEU A 60 1.84 6.11 4.92
CA LEU A 60 0.46 6.33 5.30
C LEU A 60 0.16 5.47 6.52
N ILE A 61 -0.02 6.12 7.68
CA ILE A 61 -0.51 5.49 8.90
C ILE A 61 -2.01 5.30 8.73
N GLU A 62 -2.51 4.09 8.96
CA GLU A 62 -3.88 3.70 8.63
C GLU A 62 -4.87 3.95 9.77
N SER A 63 -4.41 3.88 11.01
CA SER A 63 -5.27 3.92 12.20
C SER A 63 -4.48 4.43 13.41
N ALA A 64 -5.18 4.92 14.42
CA ALA A 64 -4.59 5.20 15.74
C ALA A 64 -4.35 3.91 16.55
N ASP A 65 -5.03 2.82 16.22
CA ASP A 65 -4.86 1.52 16.89
C ASP A 65 -3.59 0.83 16.39
N HIS A 66 -2.65 0.60 17.33
CA HIS A 66 -1.36 -0.03 17.05
C HIS A 66 -1.48 -1.46 16.51
N ASP A 67 -2.45 -2.20 16.99
CA ASP A 67 -2.61 -3.63 16.72
C ASP A 67 -3.64 -3.92 15.61
N ALA A 68 -4.26 -2.89 15.03
CA ALA A 68 -5.20 -3.04 13.92
C ALA A 68 -4.53 -3.60 12.66
N ASP A 69 -5.34 -4.18 11.80
CA ASP A 69 -4.90 -4.73 10.52
C ASP A 69 -6.04 -4.72 9.50
N LEU A 70 -5.72 -4.83 8.22
CA LEU A 70 -6.73 -4.93 7.14
C LEU A 70 -7.81 -5.98 7.44
N VAL A 71 -7.43 -7.12 8.02
CA VAL A 71 -8.36 -8.22 8.34
C VAL A 71 -9.24 -7.95 9.56
N THR A 72 -8.88 -6.99 10.41
CA THR A 72 -9.61 -6.66 11.65
C THR A 72 -10.44 -5.39 11.54
N TYR A 73 -10.22 -4.56 10.52
CA TYR A 73 -11.02 -3.36 10.31
C TYR A 73 -12.48 -3.68 10.11
N LYS A 74 -13.35 -2.86 10.70
CA LYS A 74 -14.77 -2.85 10.34
C LYS A 74 -14.92 -2.30 8.92
N PRO A 75 -16.03 -2.63 8.21
CA PRO A 75 -16.23 -2.17 6.84
C PRO A 75 -16.03 -0.66 6.65
N ASP A 76 -16.62 0.17 7.49
CA ASP A 76 -16.51 1.63 7.37
C ASP A 76 -15.07 2.13 7.57
N GLU A 77 -14.32 1.52 8.50
CA GLU A 77 -12.90 1.83 8.72
C GLU A 77 -12.05 1.40 7.53
N LEU A 78 -12.28 0.19 7.02
CA LEU A 78 -11.58 -0.35 5.86
C LEU A 78 -11.80 0.53 4.63
N HIS A 79 -13.05 0.87 4.35
CA HIS A 79 -13.43 1.71 3.22
C HIS A 79 -12.78 3.10 3.32
N HIS A 80 -12.80 3.70 4.53
CA HIS A 80 -12.16 4.99 4.78
C HIS A 80 -10.64 4.93 4.53
N VAL A 81 -9.95 3.95 5.13
CA VAL A 81 -8.50 3.74 4.95
C VAL A 81 -8.14 3.57 3.48
N MET A 82 -8.88 2.71 2.76
CA MET A 82 -8.58 2.42 1.36
C MET A 82 -8.86 3.62 0.44
N ARG A 83 -9.96 4.35 0.64
CA ARG A 83 -10.24 5.57 -0.11
C ARG A 83 -9.15 6.62 0.10
N PHE A 84 -8.77 6.86 1.35
CA PHE A 84 -7.70 7.80 1.67
C PHE A 84 -6.35 7.38 1.07
N ALA A 85 -6.01 6.09 1.14
CA ALA A 85 -4.78 5.56 0.58
C ALA A 85 -4.72 5.71 -0.95
N LEU A 86 -5.81 5.36 -1.64
CA LEU A 86 -5.92 5.48 -3.09
C LEU A 86 -5.90 6.95 -3.53
N ASP A 87 -6.53 7.85 -2.78
CA ASP A 87 -6.48 9.29 -3.05
C ASP A 87 -5.04 9.83 -2.92
N CYS A 88 -4.34 9.52 -1.84
CA CYS A 88 -2.94 9.91 -1.66
C CYS A 88 -2.02 9.37 -2.77
N TRP A 89 -2.25 8.13 -3.19
CA TRP A 89 -1.53 7.51 -4.28
C TRP A 89 -1.82 8.20 -5.63
N GLN A 90 -3.09 8.49 -5.92
CA GLN A 90 -3.50 9.21 -7.12
C GLN A 90 -2.92 10.62 -7.16
N GLN A 91 -2.93 11.35 -6.04
CA GLN A 91 -2.31 12.67 -5.94
C GLN A 91 -0.82 12.63 -6.32
N MET A 92 -0.10 11.60 -5.88
CA MET A 92 1.32 11.44 -6.25
C MET A 92 1.49 11.16 -7.74
N ILE A 93 0.60 10.38 -8.36
CA ILE A 93 0.58 10.11 -9.81
C ILE A 93 0.30 11.41 -10.57
N ASP A 94 -0.73 12.15 -10.17
CA ASP A 94 -1.19 13.37 -10.84
C ASP A 94 -0.18 14.50 -10.78
N SER A 95 0.76 14.44 -9.83
CA SER A 95 1.89 15.37 -9.76
C SER A 95 2.80 15.30 -10.98
N GLN A 96 2.79 14.18 -11.72
CA GLN A 96 3.62 13.89 -12.90
C GLN A 96 5.14 14.05 -12.66
N GLN A 97 5.56 13.98 -11.39
CA GLN A 97 6.98 14.12 -11.01
C GLN A 97 7.74 12.80 -11.07
N TYR A 98 7.02 11.68 -11.17
CA TYR A 98 7.59 10.33 -11.05
C TYR A 98 7.28 9.51 -12.31
N ARG A 99 8.23 8.67 -12.71
CA ARG A 99 8.04 7.73 -13.80
C ARG A 99 7.03 6.64 -13.45
N SER A 100 7.01 6.23 -12.20
CA SER A 100 5.99 5.34 -11.64
C SER A 100 5.79 5.62 -10.15
N VAL A 101 4.60 5.30 -9.64
CA VAL A 101 4.26 5.44 -8.23
C VAL A 101 3.76 4.10 -7.71
N LEU A 102 4.49 3.55 -6.75
CA LEU A 102 4.13 2.29 -6.09
C LEU A 102 3.36 2.58 -4.80
N MET A 103 2.30 1.83 -4.54
CA MET A 103 1.71 1.74 -3.21
C MET A 103 1.78 0.28 -2.74
N TYR A 104 2.27 0.06 -1.53
CA TYR A 104 2.40 -1.27 -0.97
C TYR A 104 2.31 -1.29 0.55
N LYS A 105 1.91 -2.43 1.09
CA LYS A 105 1.86 -2.73 2.52
C LYS A 105 2.63 -4.01 2.81
N ASN A 106 3.50 -3.96 3.80
CA ASN A 106 4.19 -5.12 4.33
C ASN A 106 3.67 -5.41 5.75
N LYS A 107 3.16 -6.60 5.99
CA LYS A 107 2.69 -7.00 7.32
C LYS A 107 3.59 -8.08 7.92
N GLY A 108 4.07 -7.80 9.12
CA GLY A 108 4.88 -8.72 9.90
C GLY A 108 6.34 -8.84 9.44
N PRO A 109 7.18 -9.51 10.24
CA PRO A 109 8.64 -9.53 10.04
C PRO A 109 9.07 -10.32 8.80
N LEU A 110 8.26 -11.29 8.36
CA LEU A 110 8.58 -12.13 7.20
C LEU A 110 8.35 -11.42 5.87
N SER A 111 7.46 -10.42 5.84
CA SER A 111 7.23 -9.58 4.65
C SER A 111 8.18 -8.37 4.55
N GLY A 112 9.13 -8.24 5.50
CA GLY A 112 10.02 -7.09 5.59
C GLY A 112 9.42 -5.88 6.32
N GLY A 113 8.23 -6.02 6.92
CA GLY A 113 7.65 -5.00 7.80
C GLY A 113 8.51 -4.77 9.02
N SER A 114 8.89 -3.52 9.29
CA SER A 114 9.70 -3.16 10.47
C SER A 114 8.87 -2.72 11.66
N LEU A 115 7.64 -2.27 11.44
CA LEU A 115 6.71 -1.81 12.46
C LEU A 115 5.44 -2.66 12.45
N VAL A 116 4.90 -2.92 13.65
CA VAL A 116 3.62 -3.61 13.85
C VAL A 116 2.46 -2.70 13.47
N HIS A 117 2.54 -1.43 13.87
CA HIS A 117 1.51 -0.42 13.63
C HIS A 117 1.09 -0.38 12.15
N PRO A 118 -0.21 -0.45 11.83
CA PRO A 118 -0.67 -0.58 10.47
C PRO A 118 -0.31 0.64 9.62
N HIS A 119 0.39 0.38 8.53
CA HIS A 119 0.81 1.43 7.60
C HIS A 119 1.02 0.89 6.19
N MET A 120 0.84 1.76 5.22
CA MET A 120 1.21 1.58 3.82
C MET A 120 2.39 2.48 3.46
N GLN A 121 3.03 2.19 2.35
CA GLN A 121 4.05 3.05 1.77
C GLN A 121 3.62 3.47 0.37
N ILE A 122 3.78 4.76 0.04
CA ILE A 122 3.58 5.29 -1.29
C ILE A 122 4.92 5.87 -1.75
N VAL A 123 5.45 5.34 -2.84
CA VAL A 123 6.81 5.63 -3.30
C VAL A 123 6.79 6.07 -4.75
N GLY A 124 7.18 7.31 -5.00
CA GLY A 124 7.41 7.83 -6.34
C GLY A 124 8.83 7.50 -6.80
N LEU A 125 8.98 6.82 -7.93
CA LEU A 125 10.24 6.49 -8.57
C LEU A 125 10.52 7.53 -9.67
N GLU A 126 11.61 8.31 -9.53
CA GLU A 126 11.92 9.39 -10.46
C GLU A 126 12.44 8.87 -11.81
N GLN A 127 13.23 7.81 -11.80
CA GLN A 127 13.97 7.32 -12.97
C GLN A 127 13.52 5.94 -13.43
N GLU A 128 13.02 5.12 -12.52
CA GLU A 128 12.70 3.72 -12.79
C GLU A 128 11.20 3.54 -13.01
N ASP A 129 10.86 2.60 -13.88
CA ASP A 129 9.51 2.10 -14.02
C ASP A 129 9.38 0.83 -13.15
N GLY A 130 8.72 0.97 -12.00
CA GLY A 130 8.51 -0.13 -11.07
C GLY A 130 7.61 -1.24 -11.61
N TYR A 131 6.92 -0.98 -12.71
CA TYR A 131 5.99 -1.91 -13.36
C TYR A 131 6.54 -2.51 -14.67
N ALA A 132 7.77 -2.18 -15.05
CA ALA A 132 8.35 -2.59 -16.33
C ALA A 132 8.43 -4.12 -16.55
N ALA A 133 8.42 -4.89 -15.46
CA ALA A 133 8.43 -6.34 -15.53
C ALA A 133 7.02 -6.97 -15.58
N LEU A 134 5.96 -6.19 -15.38
CA LEU A 134 4.58 -6.68 -15.38
C LEU A 134 4.09 -6.90 -16.82
N THR A 135 3.36 -7.98 -17.00
CA THR A 135 2.66 -8.32 -18.24
C THR A 135 1.19 -8.58 -17.94
N SER A 136 0.32 -8.58 -18.95
CA SER A 136 -1.08 -8.95 -18.77
C SER A 136 -1.25 -10.37 -18.17
N ALA A 137 -0.35 -11.29 -18.51
CA ALA A 137 -0.38 -12.67 -18.03
C ALA A 137 -0.26 -12.77 -16.49
N ASN A 138 0.43 -11.84 -15.83
CA ASN A 138 0.53 -11.82 -14.37
C ASN A 138 -0.84 -11.58 -13.69
N PHE A 139 -1.78 -10.95 -14.39
CA PHE A 139 -3.12 -10.65 -13.89
C PHE A 139 -4.17 -11.66 -14.36
N GLU A 140 -3.79 -12.62 -15.19
CA GLU A 140 -4.62 -13.74 -15.59
C GLU A 140 -4.51 -14.87 -14.57
N GLY A 141 -5.61 -15.63 -14.40
CA GLY A 141 -5.60 -16.71 -13.42
C GLY A 141 -6.91 -17.45 -13.31
N ILE A 142 -7.02 -18.22 -12.24
CA ILE A 142 -8.23 -18.96 -11.90
C ILE A 142 -9.18 -18.00 -11.19
N ASP A 143 -10.32 -17.71 -11.82
CA ASP A 143 -11.33 -16.83 -11.24
C ASP A 143 -11.90 -17.43 -9.96
N VAL A 144 -11.90 -16.62 -8.89
CA VAL A 144 -12.41 -17.00 -7.57
C VAL A 144 -13.71 -16.26 -7.26
N TRP A 145 -13.77 -14.97 -7.61
CA TRP A 145 -14.92 -14.14 -7.30
C TRP A 145 -14.99 -12.92 -8.22
N GLN A 146 -16.22 -12.49 -8.51
CA GLN A 146 -16.49 -11.25 -9.24
C GLN A 146 -17.79 -10.61 -8.77
N ARG A 147 -17.78 -9.30 -8.59
CA ARG A 147 -18.97 -8.49 -8.35
C ARG A 147 -18.79 -7.11 -8.98
N GLY A 148 -19.79 -6.68 -9.75
CA GLY A 148 -19.66 -5.44 -10.54
C GLY A 148 -18.46 -5.52 -11.50
N ARG A 149 -17.57 -4.57 -11.40
CA ARG A 149 -16.30 -4.50 -12.16
C ARG A 149 -15.08 -4.92 -11.33
N VAL A 150 -15.29 -5.38 -10.09
CA VAL A 150 -14.22 -5.91 -9.23
C VAL A 150 -14.15 -7.42 -9.37
N ALA A 151 -12.96 -7.94 -9.58
CA ALA A 151 -12.70 -9.37 -9.73
C ALA A 151 -11.51 -9.82 -8.89
N VAL A 152 -11.56 -11.10 -8.47
CA VAL A 152 -10.49 -11.78 -7.74
C VAL A 152 -10.13 -13.06 -8.46
N ASN A 153 -8.84 -13.25 -8.72
CA ASN A 153 -8.32 -14.50 -9.25
C ASN A 153 -7.03 -14.93 -8.54
N ILE A 154 -6.69 -16.20 -8.71
CA ILE A 154 -5.40 -16.76 -8.30
C ILE A 154 -4.50 -16.75 -9.53
N SER A 155 -3.40 -15.98 -9.51
CA SER A 155 -2.49 -15.86 -10.65
C SER A 155 -1.94 -17.21 -11.08
N THR A 156 -1.94 -17.46 -12.38
CA THR A 156 -1.26 -18.64 -12.99
C THR A 156 0.19 -18.32 -13.36
N GLU A 157 0.55 -17.04 -13.42
CA GLU A 157 1.92 -16.56 -13.64
C GLU A 157 2.32 -15.53 -12.58
N PRO A 158 2.51 -15.97 -11.31
CA PRO A 158 2.82 -15.06 -10.21
C PRO A 158 4.20 -14.42 -10.38
N ILE A 159 4.29 -13.11 -10.12
CA ILE A 159 5.52 -12.33 -10.23
C ILE A 159 6.53 -12.74 -9.17
N MET A 160 6.06 -12.97 -7.95
CA MET A 160 6.90 -13.34 -6.81
C MET A 160 7.25 -14.84 -6.78
N GLY A 161 6.84 -15.62 -7.78
CA GLY A 161 7.16 -17.04 -7.89
C GLY A 161 6.42 -17.98 -6.94
N PHE A 162 5.38 -17.46 -6.25
CA PHE A 162 4.56 -18.21 -5.30
C PHE A 162 3.08 -18.09 -5.63
N PHE A 163 2.27 -18.26 -4.61
CA PHE A 163 0.84 -18.03 -4.66
C PHE A 163 0.57 -16.50 -4.61
N GLU A 164 -0.10 -16.00 -5.63
CA GLU A 164 -0.55 -14.61 -5.70
C GLU A 164 -2.05 -14.55 -5.95
N VAL A 165 -2.72 -13.67 -5.21
CA VAL A 165 -4.12 -13.33 -5.43
C VAL A 165 -4.18 -11.95 -6.05
N ASN A 166 -4.77 -11.86 -7.24
CA ASN A 166 -5.05 -10.59 -7.88
C ASN A 166 -6.45 -10.11 -7.48
N VAL A 167 -6.53 -8.88 -7.02
CA VAL A 167 -7.77 -8.13 -6.88
C VAL A 167 -7.73 -7.01 -7.90
N SER A 168 -8.63 -7.03 -8.86
CA SER A 168 -8.68 -6.06 -9.96
C SER A 168 -9.95 -5.21 -9.92
N ALA A 169 -9.80 -3.94 -10.27
CA ALA A 169 -10.87 -2.98 -10.40
C ALA A 169 -10.59 -2.03 -11.57
N PRO A 170 -11.59 -1.33 -12.13
CA PRO A 170 -11.36 -0.35 -13.18
C PRO A 170 -10.44 0.77 -12.73
N ARG A 171 -9.64 1.25 -13.68
CA ARG A 171 -8.78 2.41 -13.46
C ARG A 171 -9.62 3.66 -13.16
N GLY A 172 -9.15 4.47 -12.22
CA GLY A 172 -9.72 5.79 -11.90
C GLY A 172 -10.92 5.77 -10.98
N ILE A 173 -11.39 4.60 -10.50
CA ILE A 173 -12.52 4.55 -9.55
C ILE A 173 -12.22 5.31 -8.25
N ALA A 174 -10.98 5.29 -7.80
CA ALA A 174 -10.55 5.95 -6.56
C ALA A 174 -10.56 7.48 -6.64
N ALA A 175 -10.36 8.05 -7.82
CA ALA A 175 -10.33 9.49 -8.04
C ALA A 175 -11.70 10.07 -8.49
N SER A 176 -12.75 9.26 -8.44
CA SER A 176 -14.09 9.62 -8.92
C SER A 176 -15.02 9.96 -7.77
N ASP A 177 -15.76 11.06 -7.91
CA ASP A 177 -16.87 11.43 -7.02
C ASP A 177 -18.19 10.72 -7.39
N ASP A 178 -18.20 9.90 -8.44
CA ASP A 178 -19.38 9.13 -8.84
C ASP A 178 -19.70 8.04 -7.81
N ALA A 179 -20.94 7.98 -7.39
CA ALA A 179 -21.38 7.04 -6.36
C ALA A 179 -21.17 5.56 -6.72
N ARG A 180 -21.20 5.23 -8.04
CA ARG A 180 -20.91 3.88 -8.51
C ARG A 180 -19.44 3.53 -8.36
N ASP A 181 -18.56 4.46 -8.71
CA ASP A 181 -17.11 4.27 -8.59
C ASP A 181 -16.70 4.20 -7.11
N GLN A 182 -17.33 4.99 -6.24
CA GLN A 182 -17.13 4.88 -4.79
C GLN A 182 -17.57 3.52 -4.25
N ALA A 183 -18.73 3.02 -4.66
CA ALA A 183 -19.21 1.69 -4.26
C ALA A 183 -18.28 0.57 -4.79
N GLU A 184 -17.66 0.72 -5.93
CA GLU A 184 -16.68 -0.23 -6.46
C GLU A 184 -15.33 -0.12 -5.75
N THR A 185 -14.94 1.05 -5.30
CA THR A 185 -13.76 1.23 -4.43
C THR A 185 -13.96 0.49 -3.11
N ASP A 186 -15.15 0.53 -2.53
CA ASP A 186 -15.49 -0.23 -1.32
C ASP A 186 -15.47 -1.74 -1.57
N LEU A 187 -16.04 -2.19 -2.68
CA LEU A 187 -15.96 -3.61 -3.08
C LEU A 187 -14.52 -4.08 -3.30
N PHE A 188 -13.68 -3.23 -3.85
CA PHE A 188 -12.24 -3.51 -4.01
C PHE A 188 -11.56 -3.65 -2.64
N ALA A 189 -11.86 -2.77 -1.69
CA ALA A 189 -11.36 -2.86 -0.32
C ALA A 189 -11.83 -4.14 0.38
N ASP A 190 -13.13 -4.48 0.27
CA ASP A 190 -13.69 -5.73 0.80
C ASP A 190 -13.01 -6.96 0.21
N ALA A 191 -12.77 -6.95 -1.10
CA ALA A 191 -12.08 -8.05 -1.78
C ALA A 191 -10.63 -8.21 -1.30
N ILE A 192 -9.91 -7.12 -1.06
CA ILE A 192 -8.56 -7.14 -0.46
C ILE A 192 -8.63 -7.69 0.96
N GLN A 193 -9.63 -7.35 1.75
CA GLN A 193 -9.76 -7.83 3.13
C GLN A 193 -9.96 -9.36 3.20
N VAL A 194 -10.70 -9.94 2.27
CA VAL A 194 -10.96 -11.39 2.26
C VAL A 194 -9.92 -12.22 1.53
N ALA A 195 -8.99 -11.57 0.83
CA ALA A 195 -7.90 -12.20 0.10
C ALA A 195 -6.54 -12.22 0.84
N PRO A 196 -6.41 -12.01 2.18
CA PRO A 196 -5.12 -11.97 2.83
C PRO A 196 -4.48 -13.34 2.80
N VAL A 197 -3.36 -13.42 2.13
CA VAL A 197 -2.41 -14.52 2.28
C VAL A 197 -1.40 -14.12 3.35
N SER A 198 -0.72 -15.08 3.96
CA SER A 198 0.24 -14.89 5.06
C SER A 198 1.35 -13.86 4.77
N TYR A 199 1.45 -13.40 3.54
CA TYR A 199 2.34 -12.36 3.04
C TYR A 199 1.53 -11.39 2.19
N THR A 200 0.97 -10.35 2.81
CA THR A 200 0.24 -9.33 2.06
C THR A 200 1.24 -8.36 1.46
N HIS A 201 1.48 -8.49 0.18
CA HIS A 201 2.17 -7.49 -0.63
C HIS A 201 1.11 -6.86 -1.52
N LEU A 202 0.59 -5.72 -1.09
CA LEU A 202 -0.33 -4.94 -1.90
C LEU A 202 0.50 -4.07 -2.83
N THR A 203 0.46 -4.34 -4.12
CA THR A 203 1.08 -3.48 -5.13
C THR A 203 0.02 -3.12 -6.16
N LEU A 204 -0.24 -1.83 -6.32
CA LEU A 204 -1.18 -1.34 -7.32
C LEU A 204 -0.40 -0.87 -8.55
N PRO A 205 -0.48 -1.56 -9.68
CA PRO A 205 0.11 -1.10 -10.92
C PRO A 205 -0.71 0.05 -11.52
N THR A 206 -0.02 1.08 -11.96
CA THR A 206 -0.54 2.09 -12.89
C THR A 206 -0.45 1.52 -14.30
N ILE A 207 -1.44 0.75 -14.75
CA ILE A 207 -1.51 0.34 -16.15
C ILE A 207 -2.37 1.33 -16.94
#